data_a23c937ac034fb4c06b22bf8f74b1201
#
_entry.id   a23c937ac034fb4c06b22bf8f74b1201
#
_cell.length_a   1.000
_cell.length_b   1.000
_cell.length_c   1.000
_cell.angle_alpha   90.00
_cell.angle_beta   90.00
_cell.angle_gamma   90.00
#
_symmetry.space_group_name_H-M   'P 1'
#
loop_
_entity.id
_entity.type
_entity.pdbx_description
1 polymer ?
#
loop_
_entity_poly.entity_id
_entity_poly.type
_entity_poly.pdbx_seq_one_letter_code
_entity_poly.pdbx_strand_id
1 'polypeptide(L)'
;MQYAYNYYLEHWQEDEVVDLFSESPEVTVEVGETGLYKGKEGARKFFAYRNVFGAKTAKPTAEFLHLLFPLSGIIDVDPGNKTAKGRWYGFGCLSVPAREKIQPIFITGIWENEYVKEDGKWKFKKLFFNTIFRTPYEDGWVKTPYVKRPQSDNLPAPGPNTHFESYPTAKIFPYHYRNPVTDK
;
A
#
# COMPACT_ATOMS: atom_id res chain seq x y z
N MET A 1 -8.27 11.64 -0.78
CA MET A 1 -8.13 10.43 0.04
C MET A 1 -6.75 9.77 -0.11
N GLN A 2 -6.25 9.42 -1.32
CA GLN A 2 -4.92 8.79 -1.48
C GLN A 2 -3.77 9.57 -0.83
N TYR A 3 -3.72 10.88 -1.00
CA TYR A 3 -2.70 11.72 -0.37
C TYR A 3 -2.83 11.74 1.16
N ALA A 4 -4.04 11.84 1.69
CA ALA A 4 -4.29 11.82 3.14
C ALA A 4 -3.81 10.48 3.74
N TYR A 5 -4.13 9.35 3.09
CA TYR A 5 -3.65 8.04 3.47
C TYR A 5 -2.12 8.01 3.63
N ASN A 6 -1.39 8.55 2.64
CA ASN A 6 0.07 8.56 2.69
C ASN A 6 0.60 9.42 3.84
N TYR A 7 0.04 10.62 4.06
CA TYR A 7 0.44 11.47 5.19
C TYR A 7 0.15 10.84 6.55
N TYR A 8 -1.03 10.24 6.73
CA TYR A 8 -1.37 9.56 7.99
C TYR A 8 -0.44 8.37 8.25
N LEU A 9 -0.16 7.58 7.22
CA LEU A 9 0.74 6.43 7.34
C LEU A 9 2.18 6.88 7.71
N GLU A 10 2.69 7.91 7.05
CA GLU A 10 4.01 8.48 7.30
C GLU A 10 4.16 8.99 8.74
N HIS A 11 3.10 9.53 9.32
CA HIS A 11 3.09 10.08 10.68
C HIS A 11 2.60 9.10 11.74
N TRP A 12 2.47 7.83 11.42
CA TRP A 12 2.01 6.75 12.31
C TRP A 12 0.63 7.01 12.93
N GLN A 13 -0.24 7.68 12.20
CA GLN A 13 -1.62 7.93 12.58
C GLN A 13 -2.49 6.75 12.15
N GLU A 14 -2.30 5.60 12.82
CA GLU A 14 -2.93 4.34 12.40
C GLU A 14 -4.47 4.39 12.47
N ASP A 15 -5.04 5.05 13.46
CA ASP A 15 -6.50 5.20 13.56
C ASP A 15 -7.03 6.05 12.39
N GLU A 16 -6.37 7.16 12.05
CA GLU A 16 -6.72 8.00 10.91
C GLU A 16 -6.64 7.23 9.58
N VAL A 17 -5.64 6.37 9.43
CA VAL A 17 -5.55 5.48 8.26
C VAL A 17 -6.73 4.52 8.23
N VAL A 18 -7.05 3.88 9.35
CA VAL A 18 -8.15 2.89 9.43
C VAL A 18 -9.51 3.55 9.20
N ASP A 19 -9.70 4.79 9.61
CA ASP A 19 -10.94 5.55 9.42
C ASP A 19 -11.20 5.93 7.96
N LEU A 20 -10.19 5.85 7.08
CA LEU A 20 -10.40 5.99 5.65
C LEU A 20 -11.10 4.77 5.02
N PHE A 21 -11.23 3.65 5.72
CA PHE A 21 -11.84 2.44 5.19
C PHE A 21 -13.34 2.35 5.46
N SER A 22 -14.03 1.67 4.54
CA SER A 22 -15.45 1.31 4.68
C SER A 22 -15.68 0.39 5.89
N GLU A 23 -16.87 0.42 6.45
CA GLU A 23 -17.31 -0.53 7.48
C GLU A 23 -17.68 -1.90 6.90
N SER A 24 -17.73 -2.03 5.58
CA SER A 24 -18.08 -3.29 4.91
C SER A 24 -17.11 -4.42 5.25
N PRO A 25 -17.60 -5.64 5.51
CA PRO A 25 -16.76 -6.82 5.66
C PRO A 25 -15.99 -7.21 4.37
N GLU A 26 -16.38 -6.63 3.23
CA GLU A 26 -15.72 -6.84 1.94
C GLU A 26 -14.45 -5.98 1.74
N VAL A 27 -14.13 -5.10 2.69
CA VAL A 27 -12.87 -4.34 2.65
C VAL A 27 -11.69 -5.28 2.52
N THR A 28 -10.74 -4.92 1.67
CA THR A 28 -9.50 -5.67 1.51
C THR A 28 -8.28 -4.75 1.54
N VAL A 29 -7.21 -5.25 2.18
CA VAL A 29 -5.89 -4.63 2.16
C VAL A 29 -4.88 -5.69 1.74
N GLU A 30 -4.11 -5.39 0.69
CA GLU A 30 -3.04 -6.23 0.19
C GLU A 30 -1.88 -5.36 -0.30
N VAL A 31 -0.70 -5.53 0.28
CA VAL A 31 0.45 -4.67 -0.01
C VAL A 31 1.70 -5.54 -0.23
N GLY A 32 2.18 -5.57 -1.46
CA GLY A 32 3.33 -6.40 -1.82
C GLY A 32 3.10 -7.86 -1.48
N GLU A 33 4.05 -8.48 -0.78
CA GLU A 33 4.03 -9.91 -0.40
C GLU A 33 3.26 -10.20 0.89
N THR A 34 2.68 -9.21 1.54
CA THR A 34 2.20 -9.35 2.93
C THR A 34 0.93 -10.21 3.10
N GLY A 35 0.29 -10.60 1.99
CA GLY A 35 -0.94 -11.36 2.02
C GLY A 35 -2.20 -10.50 2.17
N LEU A 36 -3.36 -11.16 2.24
CA LEU A 36 -4.66 -10.54 2.18
C LEU A 36 -5.29 -10.36 3.57
N TYR A 37 -5.62 -9.13 3.91
CA TYR A 37 -6.38 -8.74 5.10
C TYR A 37 -7.78 -8.34 4.71
N LYS A 38 -8.79 -8.80 5.47
CA LYS A 38 -10.21 -8.58 5.16
C LYS A 38 -10.94 -7.82 6.27
N GLY A 39 -11.91 -7.00 5.85
CA GLY A 39 -12.70 -6.16 6.73
C GLY A 39 -11.90 -4.99 7.33
N LYS A 40 -12.58 -4.07 8.01
CA LYS A 40 -11.93 -2.94 8.69
C LYS A 40 -10.98 -3.40 9.80
N GLU A 41 -11.30 -4.49 10.50
CA GLU A 41 -10.41 -5.11 11.48
C GLU A 41 -9.14 -5.70 10.84
N GLY A 42 -9.25 -6.23 9.61
CA GLY A 42 -8.09 -6.64 8.82
C GLY A 42 -7.20 -5.44 8.47
N ALA A 43 -7.80 -4.32 8.08
CA ALA A 43 -7.06 -3.07 7.86
C ALA A 43 -6.36 -2.61 9.15
N ARG A 44 -7.06 -2.62 10.30
CA ARG A 44 -6.48 -2.27 11.61
C ARG A 44 -5.27 -3.15 11.96
N LYS A 45 -5.38 -4.46 11.76
CA LYS A 45 -4.26 -5.38 11.97
C LYS A 45 -3.08 -5.09 11.05
N PHE A 46 -3.35 -4.82 9.78
CA PHE A 46 -2.30 -4.51 8.81
C PHE A 46 -1.57 -3.22 9.18
N PHE A 47 -2.30 -2.14 9.48
CA PHE A 47 -1.73 -0.82 9.75
C PHE A 47 -1.20 -0.62 11.16
N ALA A 48 -1.41 -1.57 12.06
CA ALA A 48 -0.74 -1.52 13.37
C ALA A 48 0.77 -1.30 13.17
N TYR A 49 1.35 -0.32 13.88
CA TYR A 49 2.75 0.10 13.71
C TYR A 49 3.75 -1.05 13.80
N ARG A 50 3.43 -2.07 14.61
CA ARG A 50 4.25 -3.30 14.75
C ARG A 50 4.29 -4.13 13.49
N ASN A 51 3.22 -4.10 12.71
CA ASN A 51 3.11 -4.90 11.49
C ASN A 51 3.64 -4.11 10.28
N VAL A 52 3.13 -2.90 10.06
CA VAL A 52 3.46 -2.14 8.84
C VAL A 52 4.90 -1.65 8.83
N PHE A 53 5.47 -1.31 9.99
CA PHE A 53 6.85 -0.81 10.11
C PHE A 53 7.80 -1.77 10.82
N GLY A 54 7.32 -2.90 11.36
CA GLY A 54 8.13 -3.78 12.20
C GLY A 54 8.64 -3.11 13.49
N ALA A 55 7.98 -2.03 13.93
CA ALA A 55 8.44 -1.20 15.02
C ALA A 55 8.10 -1.79 16.39
N LYS A 56 9.00 -1.57 17.35
CA LYS A 56 8.81 -2.02 18.76
C LYS A 56 8.02 -1.01 19.59
N THR A 57 7.96 0.25 19.18
CA THR A 57 7.31 1.35 19.89
C THR A 57 6.23 1.99 19.01
N ALA A 58 5.27 2.65 19.65
CA ALA A 58 4.18 3.35 18.95
C ALA A 58 4.57 4.73 18.41
N LYS A 59 5.84 5.09 18.47
CA LYS A 59 6.35 6.37 17.97
C LYS A 59 7.54 6.15 17.07
N PRO A 60 7.66 6.90 15.96
CA PRO A 60 8.83 6.85 15.09
C PRO A 60 10.08 7.28 15.86
N THR A 61 11.21 6.65 15.56
CA THR A 61 12.53 7.10 16.01
C THR A 61 13.04 8.21 15.10
N ALA A 62 14.12 8.89 15.50
CA ALA A 62 14.71 9.96 14.70
C ALA A 62 15.22 9.48 13.32
N GLU A 63 15.58 8.19 13.22
CA GLU A 63 16.07 7.60 11.97
C GLU A 63 14.94 7.05 11.08
N PHE A 64 13.70 7.09 11.55
CA PHE A 64 12.57 6.60 10.77
C PHE A 64 12.30 7.50 9.56
N LEU A 65 12.19 6.89 8.40
CA LEU A 65 11.74 7.53 7.18
C LEU A 65 10.81 6.59 6.43
N HIS A 66 9.64 7.07 6.08
CA HIS A 66 8.69 6.35 5.22
C HIS A 66 8.01 7.37 4.29
N LEU A 67 8.66 7.67 3.19
CA LEU A 67 8.14 8.55 2.16
C LEU A 67 7.75 7.72 0.94
N LEU A 68 6.47 7.69 0.61
CA LEU A 68 5.95 6.98 -0.56
C LEU A 68 4.94 7.87 -1.28
N PHE A 69 5.40 8.52 -2.35
CA PHE A 69 4.63 9.51 -3.09
C PHE A 69 3.70 8.85 -4.11
N PRO A 70 2.39 9.14 -4.08
CA PRO A 70 1.48 8.76 -5.16
C PRO A 70 1.64 9.71 -6.34
N LEU A 71 1.91 9.14 -7.52
CA LEU A 71 2.18 9.85 -8.76
C LEU A 71 1.22 9.42 -9.87
N SER A 72 0.98 10.28 -10.85
CA SER A 72 0.26 9.97 -12.09
C SER A 72 -1.10 9.30 -11.86
N GLY A 73 -1.92 9.90 -11.00
CA GLY A 73 -3.22 9.33 -10.62
C GLY A 73 -4.26 9.39 -11.73
N ILE A 74 -4.96 8.26 -11.96
CA ILE A 74 -6.15 8.16 -12.80
C ILE A 74 -7.28 7.64 -11.94
N ILE A 75 -8.43 8.35 -11.96
CA ILE A 75 -9.59 8.00 -11.15
C ILE A 75 -10.82 7.94 -12.05
N ASP A 76 -11.51 6.81 -12.02
CA ASP A 76 -12.81 6.62 -12.66
C ASP A 76 -13.90 6.50 -11.60
N VAL A 77 -14.89 7.37 -11.71
CA VAL A 77 -16.10 7.35 -10.87
C VAL A 77 -17.24 6.76 -11.69
N ASP A 78 -17.95 5.78 -11.12
CA ASP A 78 -19.10 5.21 -11.79
C ASP A 78 -20.21 6.26 -12.03
N PRO A 79 -21.07 6.09 -13.05
CA PRO A 79 -22.14 7.03 -13.37
C PRO A 79 -23.11 7.29 -12.21
N GLY A 80 -23.28 6.32 -11.31
CA GLY A 80 -24.12 6.45 -10.11
C GLY A 80 -23.46 7.23 -8.99
N ASN A 81 -22.19 7.63 -9.12
CA ASN A 81 -21.40 8.34 -8.11
C ASN A 81 -21.39 7.64 -6.73
N LYS A 82 -21.38 6.31 -6.74
CA LYS A 82 -21.36 5.45 -5.55
C LYS A 82 -20.07 4.67 -5.37
N THR A 83 -19.42 4.34 -6.48
CA THR A 83 -18.14 3.63 -6.49
C THR A 83 -17.13 4.35 -7.36
N ALA A 84 -15.85 4.08 -7.12
CA ALA A 84 -14.76 4.59 -7.94
C ALA A 84 -13.60 3.61 -7.93
N LYS A 85 -12.76 3.69 -8.96
CA LYS A 85 -11.47 3.03 -9.03
C LYS A 85 -10.38 4.07 -9.23
N GLY A 86 -9.19 3.76 -8.72
CA GLY A 86 -8.08 4.67 -8.88
C GLY A 86 -6.75 3.97 -8.93
N ARG A 87 -5.91 4.44 -9.85
CA ARG A 87 -4.55 3.94 -10.09
C ARG A 87 -3.54 5.04 -9.86
N TRP A 88 -2.45 4.72 -9.18
CA TRP A 88 -1.30 5.60 -9.01
C TRP A 88 0.00 4.82 -9.09
N TYR A 89 1.03 5.42 -9.63
CA TYR A 89 2.38 4.98 -9.33
C TYR A 89 2.77 5.40 -7.90
N GLY A 90 3.49 4.53 -7.21
CA GLY A 90 4.17 4.85 -5.97
C GLY A 90 5.67 4.85 -6.17
N PHE A 91 6.36 5.91 -5.76
CA PHE A 91 7.81 5.93 -5.67
C PHE A 91 8.22 6.52 -4.33
N GLY A 92 9.21 5.95 -3.67
CA GLY A 92 9.58 6.42 -2.35
C GLY A 92 10.91 5.94 -1.81
N CYS A 93 11.25 6.52 -0.65
CA CYS A 93 12.44 6.24 0.13
C CYS A 93 12.03 5.83 1.54
N LEU A 94 12.62 4.76 2.02
CA LEU A 94 12.36 4.23 3.36
C LEU A 94 13.68 4.11 4.12
N SER A 95 13.63 4.31 5.43
CA SER A 95 14.65 3.85 6.36
C SER A 95 14.08 2.69 7.16
N VAL A 96 14.62 1.50 6.96
CA VAL A 96 14.09 0.30 7.62
C VAL A 96 15.13 -0.30 8.55
N PRO A 97 14.73 -0.79 9.74
CA PRO A 97 15.60 -1.58 10.58
C PRO A 97 16.03 -2.85 9.85
N ALA A 98 17.33 -3.05 9.71
CA ALA A 98 17.93 -4.26 9.16
C ALA A 98 18.99 -4.79 10.12
N ARG A 99 18.61 -5.75 10.97
CA ARG A 99 19.43 -6.26 12.08
C ARG A 99 19.82 -5.12 13.04
N GLU A 100 21.10 -4.73 13.09
CA GLU A 100 21.62 -3.68 13.99
C GLU A 100 21.78 -2.32 13.31
N LYS A 101 21.44 -2.20 12.03
CA LYS A 101 21.63 -0.99 11.24
C LYS A 101 20.32 -0.53 10.59
N ILE A 102 20.24 0.76 10.31
CA ILE A 102 19.20 1.31 9.43
C ILE A 102 19.65 1.11 7.99
N GLN A 103 18.77 0.57 7.15
CA GLN A 103 19.02 0.37 5.73
C GLN A 103 18.17 1.33 4.91
N PRO A 104 18.78 2.16 4.05
CA PRO A 104 18.03 2.97 3.10
C PRO A 104 17.50 2.08 1.97
N ILE A 105 16.22 2.22 1.67
CA ILE A 105 15.49 1.44 0.67
C ILE A 105 14.83 2.38 -0.32
N PHE A 106 14.95 2.07 -1.61
CA PHE A 106 14.05 2.58 -2.63
C PHE A 106 12.92 1.59 -2.88
N ILE A 107 11.71 2.13 -3.04
CA ILE A 107 10.52 1.37 -3.35
C ILE A 107 9.75 2.01 -4.49
N THR A 108 9.22 1.18 -5.38
CA THR A 108 8.21 1.60 -6.33
C THR A 108 7.14 0.54 -6.49
N GLY A 109 5.96 0.96 -6.91
CA GLY A 109 4.83 0.06 -7.11
C GLY A 109 3.65 0.77 -7.77
N ILE A 110 2.55 0.06 -7.82
CA ILE A 110 1.30 0.55 -8.39
C ILE A 110 0.19 0.32 -7.36
N TRP A 111 -0.54 1.38 -7.02
CA TRP A 111 -1.84 1.24 -6.38
C TRP A 111 -2.92 1.00 -7.42
N GLU A 112 -3.78 0.02 -7.15
CA GLU A 112 -5.06 -0.24 -7.82
C GLU A 112 -6.13 -0.34 -6.75
N ASN A 113 -6.72 0.80 -6.42
CA ASN A 113 -7.65 0.92 -5.32
C ASN A 113 -9.10 0.98 -5.80
N GLU A 114 -10.00 0.48 -4.95
CA GLU A 114 -11.44 0.65 -5.13
C GLU A 114 -12.01 1.44 -3.96
N TYR A 115 -12.97 2.28 -4.29
CA TYR A 115 -13.64 3.17 -3.35
C TYR A 115 -15.13 2.99 -3.36
N VAL A 116 -15.76 3.27 -2.24
CA VAL A 116 -17.20 3.30 -2.07
C VAL A 116 -17.59 4.62 -1.39
N LYS A 117 -18.75 5.14 -1.73
CA LYS A 117 -19.30 6.35 -1.11
C LYS A 117 -20.35 5.95 -0.07
N GLU A 118 -20.06 6.21 1.20
CA GLU A 118 -20.92 5.95 2.35
C GLU A 118 -21.22 7.29 3.06
N ASP A 119 -22.47 7.60 3.32
CA ASP A 119 -22.91 8.83 3.96
C ASP A 119 -22.30 10.10 3.34
N GLY A 120 -22.23 10.12 2.02
CA GLY A 120 -21.65 11.22 1.26
C GLY A 120 -20.12 11.31 1.24
N LYS A 121 -19.42 10.41 1.93
CA LYS A 121 -17.95 10.38 2.03
C LYS A 121 -17.38 9.20 1.27
N TRP A 122 -16.28 9.44 0.56
CA TRP A 122 -15.53 8.38 -0.09
C TRP A 122 -14.67 7.64 0.92
N LYS A 123 -14.66 6.29 0.83
CA LYS A 123 -13.87 5.40 1.66
C LYS A 123 -13.17 4.33 0.82
N PHE A 124 -12.08 3.79 1.31
CA PHE A 124 -11.45 2.61 0.68
C PHE A 124 -12.35 1.39 0.86
N LYS A 125 -12.69 0.73 -0.24
CA LYS A 125 -13.21 -0.64 -0.29
C LYS A 125 -12.07 -1.62 -0.49
N LYS A 126 -11.08 -1.26 -1.32
CA LYS A 126 -9.89 -2.04 -1.57
C LYS A 126 -8.68 -1.13 -1.59
N LEU A 127 -7.69 -1.45 -0.80
CA LEU A 127 -6.35 -0.90 -0.91
C LEU A 127 -5.42 -2.01 -1.40
N PHE A 128 -4.94 -1.85 -2.61
CA PHE A 128 -4.03 -2.80 -3.23
C PHE A 128 -2.79 -2.07 -3.73
N PHE A 129 -1.62 -2.49 -3.25
CA PHE A 129 -0.33 -1.96 -3.70
C PHE A 129 0.58 -3.09 -4.15
N ASN A 130 0.77 -3.22 -5.45
CA ASN A 130 1.78 -4.11 -5.98
C ASN A 130 3.14 -3.44 -5.98
N THR A 131 4.06 -3.94 -5.17
CA THR A 131 5.45 -3.48 -5.16
C THR A 131 6.18 -4.04 -6.38
N ILE A 132 6.66 -3.17 -7.26
CA ILE A 132 7.46 -3.56 -8.43
C ILE A 132 8.88 -3.91 -8.00
N PHE A 133 9.52 -3.04 -7.22
CA PHE A 133 10.78 -3.35 -6.55
C PHE A 133 10.85 -2.71 -5.16
N ARG A 134 11.65 -3.32 -4.29
CA ARG A 134 11.99 -2.80 -2.96
C ARG A 134 13.45 -3.15 -2.69
N THR A 135 14.34 -2.23 -2.99
CA THR A 135 15.78 -2.46 -3.13
C THR A 135 16.61 -1.63 -2.16
N PRO A 136 17.69 -2.17 -1.59
CA PRO A 136 18.68 -1.35 -0.89
C PRO A 136 19.26 -0.28 -1.82
N TYR A 137 19.50 0.91 -1.27
CA TYR A 137 20.07 2.04 -2.02
C TYR A 137 21.38 1.65 -2.73
N GLU A 138 22.27 0.94 -2.05
CA GLU A 138 23.59 0.58 -2.56
C GLU A 138 23.54 -0.50 -3.66
N ASP A 139 22.48 -1.30 -3.70
CA ASP A 139 22.39 -2.42 -4.63
C ASP A 139 21.63 -2.08 -5.91
N GLY A 140 20.57 -1.30 -5.80
CA GLY A 140 19.65 -1.04 -6.87
C GLY A 140 18.81 -2.27 -7.27
N TRP A 141 17.79 -2.04 -8.09
CA TRP A 141 16.77 -3.06 -8.43
C TRP A 141 17.27 -4.17 -9.36
N VAL A 142 18.42 -3.99 -10.04
CA VAL A 142 19.01 -5.04 -10.90
C VAL A 142 19.74 -6.07 -10.06
N LYS A 143 20.50 -5.66 -9.04
CA LYS A 143 21.27 -6.56 -8.19
C LYS A 143 20.41 -7.19 -7.10
N THR A 144 19.59 -6.39 -6.41
CA THR A 144 18.71 -6.83 -5.33
C THR A 144 17.31 -6.28 -5.56
N PRO A 145 16.49 -6.90 -6.41
CA PRO A 145 15.20 -6.34 -6.80
C PRO A 145 14.20 -6.29 -5.65
N TYR A 146 14.32 -7.20 -4.68
CA TYR A 146 13.35 -7.26 -3.61
C TYR A 146 13.93 -7.68 -2.26
N VAL A 147 13.71 -6.83 -1.26
CA VAL A 147 13.95 -7.13 0.14
C VAL A 147 12.61 -7.26 0.85
N LYS A 148 12.34 -8.40 1.44
CA LYS A 148 11.09 -8.65 2.17
C LYS A 148 10.91 -7.68 3.32
N ARG A 149 9.66 -7.34 3.60
CA ARG A 149 9.32 -6.58 4.81
C ARG A 149 9.62 -7.39 6.05
N PRO A 150 10.04 -6.75 7.14
CA PRO A 150 9.99 -7.39 8.44
C PRO A 150 8.51 -7.72 8.73
N GLN A 151 8.16 -8.99 8.79
CA GLN A 151 6.84 -9.40 9.27
C GLN A 151 6.89 -9.56 10.79
N SER A 152 5.83 -9.11 11.44
CA SER A 152 5.62 -9.47 12.85
C SER A 152 5.12 -10.91 12.92
N ASP A 153 5.89 -11.80 13.53
CA ASP A 153 5.48 -13.19 13.78
C ASP A 153 4.16 -13.30 14.55
N ASN A 154 3.77 -12.22 15.23
CA ASN A 154 2.55 -12.15 16.04
C ASN A 154 1.29 -11.72 15.28
N LEU A 155 1.44 -11.30 14.02
CA LEU A 155 0.32 -10.81 13.20
C LEU A 155 0.43 -11.35 11.75
N PRO A 156 0.36 -12.68 11.58
CA PRO A 156 0.38 -13.26 10.24
C PRO A 156 -0.83 -12.79 9.44
N ALA A 157 -0.64 -12.60 8.13
CA ALA A 157 -1.74 -12.31 7.23
C ALA A 157 -2.77 -13.44 7.27
N PRO A 158 -4.07 -13.14 7.34
CA PRO A 158 -5.10 -14.16 7.43
C PRO A 158 -5.35 -14.90 6.11
N GLY A 159 -4.76 -14.45 4.99
CA GLY A 159 -4.90 -15.10 3.69
C GLY A 159 -3.65 -14.96 2.82
N PRO A 160 -3.52 -15.85 1.81
CA PRO A 160 -2.40 -15.79 0.88
C PRO A 160 -2.43 -14.51 0.05
N ASN A 161 -1.25 -14.08 -0.41
CA ASN A 161 -1.12 -13.04 -1.42
C ASN A 161 -1.75 -13.49 -2.73
N THR A 162 -2.48 -12.59 -3.41
CA THR A 162 -3.25 -12.94 -4.60
C THR A 162 -2.57 -12.56 -5.91
N HIS A 163 -1.72 -11.53 -5.91
CA HIS A 163 -1.24 -10.93 -7.15
C HIS A 163 0.21 -10.44 -7.13
N PHE A 164 0.94 -10.66 -6.03
CA PHE A 164 2.29 -10.12 -5.90
C PHE A 164 3.27 -10.75 -6.90
N GLU A 165 3.92 -9.88 -7.64
CA GLU A 165 5.02 -10.24 -8.53
C GLU A 165 5.95 -9.03 -8.68
N SER A 166 7.21 -9.20 -8.26
CA SER A 166 8.20 -8.13 -8.32
C SER A 166 9.08 -8.24 -9.57
N TYR A 167 9.84 -7.19 -9.85
CA TYR A 167 10.90 -7.19 -10.84
C TYR A 167 11.94 -8.31 -10.54
N PRO A 168 12.49 -8.99 -11.56
CA PRO A 168 12.20 -8.86 -12.99
C PRO A 168 10.93 -9.64 -13.38
N THR A 169 9.99 -8.96 -14.01
CA THR A 169 8.77 -9.58 -14.52
C THR A 169 8.30 -8.86 -15.78
N ALA A 170 7.67 -9.57 -16.68
CA ALA A 170 6.97 -9.00 -17.82
C ALA A 170 5.49 -8.71 -17.54
N LYS A 171 5.04 -8.92 -16.29
CA LYS A 171 3.65 -8.71 -15.91
C LYS A 171 3.28 -7.24 -15.97
N ILE A 172 2.20 -6.98 -16.68
CA ILE A 172 1.55 -5.69 -16.70
C ILE A 172 0.26 -5.81 -15.88
N PHE A 173 0.13 -4.99 -14.85
CA PHE A 173 -1.13 -4.92 -14.09
C PHE A 173 -2.24 -4.40 -14.99
N PRO A 174 -3.39 -5.08 -15.06
CA PRO A 174 -4.51 -4.64 -15.88
C PRO A 174 -4.93 -3.22 -15.52
N TYR A 175 -5.24 -2.43 -16.55
CA TYR A 175 -5.85 -1.12 -16.35
C TYR A 175 -7.32 -1.28 -15.96
N HIS A 176 -7.80 -0.46 -15.03
CA HIS A 176 -9.22 -0.40 -14.72
C HIS A 176 -10.00 0.54 -15.65
N TYR A 177 -9.29 1.32 -16.46
CA TYR A 177 -9.84 2.30 -17.39
C TYR A 177 -9.56 1.91 -18.84
N ARG A 178 -10.38 2.44 -19.73
CA ARG A 178 -10.21 2.31 -21.18
C ARG A 178 -9.36 3.44 -21.73
N ASN A 179 -8.89 3.28 -22.94
CA ASN A 179 -8.21 4.35 -23.66
C ASN A 179 -9.17 5.55 -23.81
N PRO A 180 -8.84 6.76 -23.30
CA PRO A 180 -9.76 7.89 -23.27
C PRO A 180 -10.04 8.50 -24.66
N VAL A 181 -9.29 8.07 -25.69
CA VAL A 181 -9.47 8.54 -27.08
C VAL A 181 -10.28 7.54 -27.89
N THR A 182 -10.02 6.25 -27.73
CA THR A 182 -10.61 5.20 -28.58
C THR A 182 -11.69 4.39 -27.87
N ASP A 183 -11.87 4.57 -26.57
CA ASP A 183 -12.80 3.82 -25.69
C ASP A 183 -12.62 2.28 -25.74
N LYS A 184 -11.43 1.82 -26.12
CA LYS A 184 -11.06 0.41 -26.20
C LYS A 184 -10.24 -0.03 -24.97
#